data_efda7fbea8053ba50c548c42d479519a
#
_entry.id   efda7fbea8053ba50c548c42d479519a
#
_cell.length_a   1.000
_cell.length_b   1.000
_cell.length_c   1.000
_cell.angle_alpha   90.00
_cell.angle_beta   90.00
_cell.angle_gamma   90.00
#
_symmetry.space_group_name_H-M   'P 1'
#
loop_
_entity.id
_entity.type
_entity.pdbx_description
1 polymer ?
#
loop_
_entity_poly.entity_id
_entity_poly.type
_entity_poly.pdbx_seq_one_letter_code
_entity_poly.pdbx_strand_id
1 'polypeptide(L)'
;MAKLFNVAENNITYHLQNIFKSGELDENRTTQKIRVVQNEGSRSVSRELTFYSLNAIIAVGYRVNSKEATDFRIWATKTLKEYIKKGFVVNSEFLKNGPKFGKDYFDELLVKIKEIRASERRFYQKITDIYKECSFDYD
;
A
#
# COMPACT_ATOMS: atom_id res chain seq x y z
N MET A 1 -1.37 16.58 -3.74
CA MET A 1 -2.38 15.82 -4.54
C MET A 1 -2.68 16.47 -5.90
N ALA A 2 -3.01 17.74 -5.98
CA ALA A 2 -3.34 18.40 -7.26
C ALA A 2 -2.26 18.21 -8.34
N LYS A 3 -0.99 18.42 -8.00
CA LYS A 3 0.14 18.14 -8.92
C LYS A 3 0.30 16.65 -9.25
N LEU A 4 -0.02 15.74 -8.33
CA LEU A 4 0.09 14.29 -8.54
C LEU A 4 -0.90 13.79 -9.58
N PHE A 5 -2.13 14.31 -9.53
CA PHE A 5 -3.22 13.90 -10.43
C PHE A 5 -3.44 14.89 -11.58
N ASN A 6 -2.61 15.91 -11.69
CA ASN A 6 -2.67 16.96 -12.71
C ASN A 6 -4.06 17.59 -12.84
N VAL A 7 -4.62 18.04 -11.71
CA VAL A 7 -5.93 18.69 -11.63
C VAL A 7 -5.86 19.93 -10.76
N ALA A 8 -6.87 20.78 -10.84
CA ALA A 8 -6.98 21.98 -10.00
C ALA A 8 -7.23 21.61 -8.53
N GLU A 9 -6.74 22.44 -7.60
CA GLU A 9 -6.85 22.20 -6.16
C GLU A 9 -8.29 22.15 -5.65
N ASN A 10 -9.19 22.93 -6.24
CA ASN A 10 -10.62 22.92 -5.91
C ASN A 10 -11.27 21.56 -6.23
N ASN A 11 -10.83 20.87 -7.27
CA ASN A 11 -11.31 19.53 -7.62
C ASN A 11 -10.91 18.52 -6.53
N ILE A 12 -9.67 18.57 -6.06
CA ILE A 12 -9.21 17.74 -4.94
C ILE A 12 -10.02 18.02 -3.67
N THR A 13 -10.20 19.30 -3.33
CA THR A 13 -11.00 19.73 -2.17
C THR A 13 -12.43 19.22 -2.24
N TYR A 14 -13.07 19.30 -3.39
CA TYR A 14 -14.41 18.78 -3.62
C TYR A 14 -14.49 17.27 -3.35
N HIS A 15 -13.56 16.49 -3.89
CA HIS A 15 -13.54 15.04 -3.68
C HIS A 15 -13.25 14.67 -2.23
N LEU A 16 -12.32 15.34 -1.55
CA LEU A 16 -12.04 15.14 -0.13
C LEU A 16 -13.27 15.41 0.75
N GLN A 17 -13.97 16.52 0.51
CA GLN A 17 -15.20 16.84 1.24
C GLN A 17 -16.26 15.74 1.06
N ASN A 18 -16.43 15.22 -0.14
CA ASN A 18 -17.37 14.14 -0.41
C ASN A 18 -16.97 12.82 0.27
N ILE A 19 -15.67 12.50 0.32
CA ILE A 19 -15.12 11.33 1.00
C ILE A 19 -15.40 11.41 2.52
N PHE A 20 -15.16 12.56 3.14
CA PHE A 20 -15.41 12.77 4.55
C PHE A 20 -16.91 12.78 4.88
N LYS A 21 -17.73 13.43 4.05
CA LYS A 21 -19.21 13.46 4.21
C LYS A 21 -19.83 12.08 4.09
N SER A 22 -19.32 11.22 3.21
CA SER A 22 -19.84 9.86 3.03
C SER A 22 -19.41 8.91 4.16
N GLY A 23 -18.52 9.33 5.05
CA GLY A 23 -17.96 8.47 6.10
C GLY A 23 -16.98 7.42 5.60
N GLU A 24 -16.54 7.49 4.32
CA GLU A 24 -15.54 6.58 3.78
C GLU A 24 -14.20 6.70 4.52
N LEU A 25 -13.81 7.93 4.87
CA LEU A 25 -12.65 8.22 5.69
C LEU A 25 -13.02 9.22 6.81
N ASP A 26 -12.41 9.02 7.98
CA ASP A 26 -12.46 9.98 9.09
C ASP A 26 -11.43 11.09 8.84
N GLU A 27 -11.90 12.35 8.81
CA GLU A 27 -11.06 13.51 8.54
C GLU A 27 -9.94 13.64 9.59
N ASN A 28 -10.25 13.45 10.88
CA ASN A 28 -9.28 13.62 11.97
C ASN A 28 -8.16 12.56 11.93
N ARG A 29 -8.46 11.36 11.43
CA ARG A 29 -7.48 10.26 11.30
C ARG A 29 -6.68 10.31 10.00
N THR A 30 -7.18 11.06 9.03
CA THR A 30 -6.61 11.10 7.68
C THR A 30 -5.88 12.39 7.37
N THR A 31 -6.04 13.42 8.20
CA THR A 31 -5.41 14.72 8.02
C THR A 31 -4.53 15.09 9.20
N GLN A 32 -3.45 15.80 8.90
CA GLN A 32 -2.57 16.41 9.91
C GLN A 32 -2.25 17.84 9.50
N LYS A 33 -2.48 18.78 10.42
CA LYS A 33 -2.12 20.18 10.23
C LYS A 33 -0.72 20.42 10.77
N ILE A 34 0.17 20.90 9.92
CA ILE A 34 1.57 21.20 10.27
C ILE A 34 1.83 22.67 9.98
N ARG A 35 2.38 23.35 10.97
CA ARG A 35 2.81 24.74 10.83
C ARG A 35 4.18 24.77 10.17
N VAL A 36 4.27 25.37 8.99
CA VAL A 36 5.49 25.52 8.21
C VAL A 36 5.86 26.99 8.14
N VAL A 37 7.13 27.31 8.44
CA VAL A 37 7.67 28.65 8.29
C VAL A 37 8.34 28.73 6.93
N GLN A 38 7.85 29.62 6.06
CA GLN A 38 8.42 29.90 4.76
C GLN A 38 9.03 31.31 4.77
N ASN A 39 10.25 31.44 4.27
CA ASN A 39 10.89 32.72 4.09
C ASN A 39 10.49 33.31 2.73
N GLU A 40 9.65 34.35 2.75
CA GLU A 40 9.27 35.11 1.56
C GLU A 40 10.09 36.44 1.55
N GLY A 41 11.23 36.42 0.85
CA GLY A 41 12.17 37.53 0.86
C GLY A 41 12.78 37.76 2.26
N SER A 42 12.54 38.93 2.87
CA SER A 42 13.04 39.31 4.20
C SER A 42 12.09 38.95 5.36
N ARG A 43 10.94 38.31 5.10
CA ARG A 43 9.93 38.00 6.12
C ARG A 43 9.74 36.49 6.25
N SER A 44 9.73 36.00 7.50
CA SER A 44 9.32 34.64 7.82
C SER A 44 7.81 34.61 8.00
N VAL A 45 7.12 33.91 7.13
CA VAL A 45 5.65 33.72 7.18
C VAL A 45 5.33 32.32 7.66
N SER A 46 4.58 32.22 8.76
CA SER A 46 4.09 30.95 9.28
C SER A 46 2.75 30.60 8.61
N ARG A 47 2.71 29.45 7.93
CA ARG A 47 1.48 28.94 7.29
C ARG A 47 1.12 27.58 7.87
N GLU A 48 -0.16 27.33 8.09
CA GLU A 48 -0.67 26.01 8.45
C GLU A 48 -1.00 25.25 7.17
N LEU A 49 -0.31 24.14 6.96
CA LEU A 49 -0.52 23.24 5.82
C LEU A 49 -1.19 21.97 6.29
N THR A 50 -2.22 21.53 5.56
CA THR A 50 -2.88 20.26 5.80
C THR A 50 -2.20 19.16 4.98
N PHE A 51 -1.69 18.16 5.67
CA PHE A 51 -1.16 16.94 5.09
C PHE A 51 -2.22 15.86 5.13
N TYR A 52 -2.21 15.00 4.15
CA TYR A 52 -3.19 13.92 3.99
C TYR A 52 -2.50 12.57 4.00
N SER A 53 -3.13 11.59 4.62
CA SER A 53 -2.64 10.20 4.64
C SER A 53 -2.68 9.57 3.25
N LEU A 54 -1.98 8.43 3.10
CA LEU A 54 -2.02 7.64 1.87
C LEU A 54 -3.44 7.19 1.51
N ASN A 55 -4.27 6.87 2.52
CA ASN A 55 -5.67 6.48 2.31
C ASN A 55 -6.47 7.58 1.59
N ALA A 56 -6.28 8.85 1.98
CA ALA A 56 -6.92 9.97 1.31
C ALA A 56 -6.44 10.13 -0.15
N ILE A 57 -5.14 9.92 -0.41
CA ILE A 57 -4.58 9.98 -1.77
C ILE A 57 -5.21 8.88 -2.65
N ILE A 58 -5.32 7.66 -2.13
CA ILE A 58 -5.93 6.53 -2.84
C ILE A 58 -7.41 6.81 -3.14
N ALA A 59 -8.20 7.22 -2.14
CA ALA A 59 -9.61 7.50 -2.29
C ALA A 59 -9.90 8.62 -3.32
N VAL A 60 -9.08 9.67 -3.32
CA VAL A 60 -9.14 10.75 -4.32
C VAL A 60 -8.77 10.25 -5.69
N GLY A 61 -7.72 9.42 -5.83
CA GLY A 61 -7.26 8.86 -7.10
C GLY A 61 -8.32 8.01 -7.82
N TYR A 62 -9.21 7.36 -7.06
CA TYR A 62 -10.35 6.64 -7.64
C TYR A 62 -11.48 7.55 -8.13
N ARG A 63 -11.56 8.79 -7.67
CA ARG A 63 -12.66 9.73 -7.98
C ARG A 63 -12.31 10.79 -9.01
N VAL A 64 -11.05 11.19 -9.06
CA VAL A 64 -10.57 12.22 -9.97
C VAL A 64 -10.58 11.73 -11.42
N ASN A 65 -11.01 12.60 -12.33
CA ASN A 65 -10.99 12.32 -13.76
C ASN A 65 -9.79 13.03 -14.42
N SER A 66 -8.67 12.30 -14.52
CA SER A 66 -7.47 12.74 -15.24
C SER A 66 -6.74 11.51 -15.80
N LYS A 67 -5.77 11.75 -16.69
CA LYS A 67 -4.93 10.69 -17.25
C LYS A 67 -4.12 10.01 -16.13
N GLU A 68 -3.50 10.78 -15.27
CA GLU A 68 -2.69 10.32 -14.15
C GLU A 68 -3.51 9.48 -13.15
N ALA A 69 -4.75 9.89 -12.88
CA ALA A 69 -5.67 9.11 -12.04
C ALA A 69 -6.12 7.82 -12.75
N THR A 70 -6.24 7.84 -14.07
CA THR A 70 -6.54 6.63 -14.86
C THR A 70 -5.37 5.66 -14.82
N ASP A 71 -4.15 6.12 -15.02
CA ASP A 71 -2.93 5.31 -14.93
C ASP A 71 -2.77 4.70 -13.53
N PHE A 72 -3.05 5.49 -12.48
CA PHE A 72 -3.09 5.00 -11.11
C PHE A 72 -4.11 3.86 -10.93
N ARG A 73 -5.34 4.02 -11.42
CA ARG A 73 -6.39 2.98 -11.32
C ARG A 73 -6.02 1.70 -12.09
N ILE A 74 -5.38 1.82 -13.25
CA ILE A 74 -4.89 0.68 -14.03
C ILE A 74 -3.83 -0.08 -13.22
N TRP A 75 -2.85 0.64 -12.67
CA TRP A 75 -1.82 0.06 -11.82
C TRP A 75 -2.40 -0.62 -10.58
N ALA A 76 -3.28 0.06 -9.85
CA ALA A 76 -3.92 -0.48 -8.65
C ALA A 76 -4.76 -1.74 -8.95
N THR A 77 -5.53 -1.72 -10.04
CA THR A 77 -6.32 -2.88 -10.48
C THR A 77 -5.44 -4.07 -10.85
N LYS A 78 -4.31 -3.83 -11.54
CA LYS A 78 -3.34 -4.88 -11.88
C LYS A 78 -2.75 -5.51 -10.61
N THR A 79 -2.33 -4.68 -9.66
CA THR A 79 -1.76 -5.11 -8.37
C THR A 79 -2.76 -5.93 -7.55
N LEU A 80 -4.01 -5.46 -7.44
CA LEU A 80 -5.07 -6.18 -6.74
C LEU A 80 -5.42 -7.51 -7.40
N LYS A 81 -5.52 -7.56 -8.73
CA LYS A 81 -5.76 -8.81 -9.47
C LYS A 81 -4.63 -9.81 -9.24
N GLU A 82 -3.39 -9.35 -9.22
CA GLU A 82 -2.24 -10.20 -8.94
C GLU A 82 -2.28 -10.75 -7.52
N TYR A 83 -2.56 -9.89 -6.53
CA TYR A 83 -2.71 -10.30 -5.14
C TYR A 83 -3.85 -11.31 -4.94
N ILE A 84 -5.02 -11.08 -5.53
CA ILE A 84 -6.18 -11.98 -5.42
C ILE A 84 -5.87 -13.36 -6.04
N LYS A 85 -5.15 -13.40 -7.16
CA LYS A 85 -4.84 -14.66 -7.85
C LYS A 85 -3.71 -15.45 -7.19
N LYS A 86 -2.68 -14.78 -6.68
CA LYS A 86 -1.45 -15.41 -6.20
C LYS A 86 -1.33 -15.41 -4.67
N GLY A 87 -2.09 -14.56 -3.96
CA GLY A 87 -1.95 -14.32 -2.53
C GLY A 87 -0.79 -13.41 -2.14
N PHE A 88 0.00 -12.91 -3.11
CA PHE A 88 1.12 -11.99 -2.88
C PHE A 88 1.40 -11.10 -4.09
N VAL A 89 2.04 -9.97 -3.84
CA VAL A 89 2.64 -9.09 -4.84
C VAL A 89 4.04 -8.68 -4.33
N VAL A 90 5.05 -8.81 -5.17
CA VAL A 90 6.43 -8.47 -4.82
C VAL A 90 6.94 -7.38 -5.75
N ASN A 91 7.37 -6.27 -5.18
CA ASN A 91 8.12 -5.24 -5.90
C ASN A 91 9.62 -5.54 -5.78
N SER A 92 10.14 -6.35 -6.70
CA SER A 92 11.54 -6.79 -6.69
C SER A 92 12.53 -5.64 -6.87
N GLU A 93 12.16 -4.60 -7.60
CA GLU A 93 13.01 -3.43 -7.80
C GLU A 93 13.13 -2.61 -6.51
N PHE A 94 12.01 -2.39 -5.82
CA PHE A 94 12.01 -1.72 -4.53
C PHE A 94 12.81 -2.48 -3.47
N LEU A 95 12.69 -3.81 -3.43
CA LEU A 95 13.42 -4.65 -2.48
C LEU A 95 14.94 -4.65 -2.73
N LYS A 96 15.36 -4.54 -3.99
CA LYS A 96 16.79 -4.53 -4.36
C LYS A 96 17.42 -3.13 -4.24
N ASN A 97 16.71 -2.10 -4.68
CA ASN A 97 17.24 -0.76 -4.93
C ASN A 97 16.46 0.35 -4.24
N GLY A 98 15.42 0.02 -3.46
CA GLY A 98 14.59 0.99 -2.76
C GLY A 98 15.39 1.82 -1.75
N PRO A 99 14.96 3.06 -1.47
CA PRO A 99 15.61 3.91 -0.49
C PRO A 99 15.57 3.26 0.89
N LYS A 100 16.71 3.20 1.57
CA LYS A 100 16.85 2.68 2.95
C LYS A 100 16.22 3.65 3.95
N PHE A 101 14.89 3.71 3.99
CA PHE A 101 14.16 4.46 5.00
C PHE A 101 13.66 3.52 6.10
N GLY A 102 14.50 3.34 7.12
CA GLY A 102 14.14 2.89 8.48
C GLY A 102 13.94 1.40 8.68
N LYS A 103 13.18 0.69 7.89
CA LYS A 103 12.87 -0.72 8.07
C LYS A 103 13.34 -1.55 6.88
N ASP A 104 14.08 -2.60 7.13
CA ASP A 104 14.51 -3.51 6.07
C ASP A 104 13.38 -4.50 5.75
N TYR A 105 12.57 -4.16 4.73
CA TYR A 105 11.49 -5.01 4.25
C TYR A 105 11.99 -6.33 3.62
N PHE A 106 13.28 -6.40 3.29
CA PHE A 106 13.88 -7.62 2.79
C PHE A 106 13.95 -8.69 3.88
N ASP A 107 14.29 -8.30 5.11
CA ASP A 107 14.29 -9.22 6.26
C ASP A 107 12.88 -9.72 6.58
N GLU A 108 11.86 -8.86 6.53
CA GLU A 108 10.47 -9.28 6.65
C GLU A 108 10.08 -10.32 5.59
N LEU A 109 10.47 -10.11 4.34
CA LEU A 109 10.23 -11.06 3.25
C LEU A 109 10.92 -12.39 3.48
N LEU A 110 12.18 -12.39 3.95
CA LEU A 110 12.92 -13.61 4.29
C LEU A 110 12.23 -14.42 5.39
N VAL A 111 11.67 -13.77 6.41
CA VAL A 111 10.90 -14.45 7.45
C VAL A 111 9.68 -15.15 6.84
N LYS A 112 8.93 -14.48 5.97
CA LYS A 112 7.76 -15.07 5.28
C LYS A 112 8.14 -16.26 4.39
N ILE A 113 9.23 -16.17 3.67
CA ILE A 113 9.74 -17.29 2.86
C ILE A 113 10.11 -18.50 3.74
N LYS A 114 10.74 -18.27 4.89
CA LYS A 114 11.07 -19.34 5.85
C LYS A 114 9.81 -19.99 6.43
N GLU A 115 8.78 -19.22 6.76
CA GLU A 115 7.48 -19.72 7.24
C GLU A 115 6.80 -20.62 6.20
N ILE A 116 6.79 -20.21 4.92
CA ILE A 116 6.23 -21.00 3.81
C ILE A 116 6.99 -22.32 3.65
N ARG A 117 8.32 -22.31 3.63
CA ARG A 117 9.15 -23.52 3.54
C ARG A 117 8.95 -24.46 4.72
N ALA A 118 8.79 -23.94 5.94
CA ALA A 118 8.51 -24.74 7.11
C ALA A 118 7.12 -25.43 7.02
N SER A 119 6.14 -24.74 6.47
CA SER A 119 4.80 -25.29 6.22
C SER A 119 4.82 -26.40 5.16
N GLU A 120 5.54 -26.19 4.05
CA GLU A 120 5.73 -27.19 2.99
C GLU A 120 6.41 -28.44 3.52
N ARG A 121 7.47 -28.32 4.31
CA ARG A 121 8.18 -29.45 4.93
C ARG A 121 7.25 -30.26 5.84
N ARG A 122 6.40 -29.62 6.65
CA ARG A 122 5.41 -30.31 7.50
C ARG A 122 4.38 -31.07 6.67
N PHE A 123 3.96 -30.53 5.53
CA PHE A 123 3.05 -31.20 4.62
C PHE A 123 3.65 -32.49 4.05
N TYR A 124 4.90 -32.44 3.56
CA TYR A 124 5.60 -33.63 3.07
C TYR A 124 5.84 -34.66 4.16
N GLN A 125 6.16 -34.24 5.39
CA GLN A 125 6.27 -35.15 6.53
C GLN A 125 4.97 -35.92 6.79
N LYS A 126 3.83 -35.22 6.81
CA LYS A 126 2.53 -35.88 6.99
C LYS A 126 2.19 -36.87 5.89
N ILE A 127 2.48 -36.54 4.63
CA ILE A 127 2.30 -37.46 3.51
C ILE A 127 3.15 -38.72 3.72
N THR A 128 4.43 -38.55 4.07
CA THR A 128 5.34 -39.66 4.33
C THR A 128 4.86 -40.55 5.48
N ASP A 129 4.32 -39.96 6.54
CA ASP A 129 3.77 -40.71 7.67
C ASP A 129 2.53 -41.53 7.26
N ILE A 130 1.62 -40.96 6.45
CA ILE A 130 0.46 -41.67 5.89
C ILE A 130 0.91 -42.84 5.02
N TYR A 131 1.91 -42.63 4.13
CA TYR A 131 2.45 -43.74 3.32
C TYR A 131 3.09 -44.84 4.16
N LYS A 132 3.74 -44.55 5.25
CA LYS A 132 4.29 -45.52 6.17
C LYS A 132 3.19 -46.38 6.82
N GLU A 133 2.12 -45.73 7.28
CA GLU A 133 0.96 -46.46 7.87
C GLU A 133 0.26 -47.35 6.84
N CYS A 134 0.13 -46.90 5.58
CA CYS A 134 -0.49 -47.68 4.51
C CYS A 134 0.39 -48.88 4.04
N SER A 135 1.70 -48.85 4.26
CA SER A 135 2.62 -49.91 3.81
C SER A 135 2.71 -51.12 4.77
N PHE A 136 2.07 -51.04 5.94
CA PHE A 136 2.02 -52.18 6.90
C PHE A 136 0.88 -53.17 6.66
N ASP A 137 -0.03 -52.92 5.70
CA ASP A 137 -1.20 -53.78 5.42
C ASP A 137 -0.98 -54.74 4.23
N TYR A 138 0.24 -55.06 3.83
CA TYR A 138 0.58 -56.07 2.82
C TYR A 138 1.58 -57.05 3.39
N ASP A 139 1.09 -57.94 4.25
CA ASP A 139 1.63 -59.29 4.55
C ASP A 139 0.62 -60.36 4.25
#